data_8ac629b5813d12bbe8fcb93aea92ec16
#
_entry.id   8ac629b5813d12bbe8fcb93aea92ec16
#
_cell.length_a   1.000
_cell.length_b   1.000
_cell.length_c   1.000
_cell.angle_alpha   90.00
_cell.angle_beta   90.00
_cell.angle_gamma   90.00
#
_symmetry.space_group_name_H-M   'P 1'
#
loop_
_entity.id
_entity.type
_entity.pdbx_description
1 polymer ?
#
loop_
_entity_poly.entity_id
_entity_poly.type
_entity_poly.pdbx_seq_one_letter_code
_entity_poly.pdbx_strand_id
1 'polypeptide(L)'
;DPLKQSLEQFFGIDASPTLIILVLSLFAIASSASGLQRGIKWLSNYNTLFALFLMVSVFVLTSPLDILGTFTRLLPEYLVKYPAMATDIGLGDPEHKAWLADWLYAFEAAWYGWFVFTGVFIARISKGRTLRQLVLGVMLVPSLFSCLWFTTFGLGGLETGSEDVFALMATLDSHGVLSAVLALNILLFFVTSADSAGLVCEMLTVRRSRAFWIVAMAALAVVINWLEGDIFKVILTLISVAAVPVAFGIFALVAAFLVRIRGRHDDLSDRQGQDS
;
A
#
# COMPACT_ATOMS: atom_id res chain seq x y z
N ASP A 1 -7.38 16.21 7.83
CA ASP A 1 -7.62 15.43 6.60
C ASP A 1 -6.99 16.17 5.43
N PRO A 2 -5.81 15.72 4.96
CA PRO A 2 -5.05 16.41 3.90
C PRO A 2 -5.85 16.55 2.60
N LEU A 3 -6.69 15.55 2.26
CA LEU A 3 -7.54 15.60 1.06
C LEU A 3 -8.61 16.70 1.17
N LYS A 4 -9.25 16.83 2.35
CA LYS A 4 -10.22 17.89 2.61
C LYS A 4 -9.56 19.28 2.48
N GLN A 5 -8.40 19.46 3.13
CA GLN A 5 -7.65 20.73 3.05
C GLN A 5 -7.27 21.08 1.61
N SER A 6 -6.86 20.08 0.82
CA SER A 6 -6.51 20.30 -0.58
C SER A 6 -7.72 20.63 -1.45
N LEU A 7 -8.86 19.96 -1.24
CA LEU A 7 -10.11 20.29 -1.95
C LEU A 7 -10.59 21.71 -1.62
N GLU A 8 -10.49 22.12 -0.37
CA GLU A 8 -10.85 23.46 0.07
C GLU A 8 -9.88 24.52 -0.50
N GLN A 9 -8.57 24.28 -0.40
CA GLN A 9 -7.54 25.21 -0.84
C GLN A 9 -7.48 25.39 -2.36
N PHE A 10 -7.57 24.30 -3.16
CA PHE A 10 -7.38 24.36 -4.61
C PHE A 10 -8.69 24.46 -5.40
N PHE A 11 -9.79 23.93 -4.87
CA PHE A 11 -11.07 23.90 -5.58
C PHE A 11 -12.16 24.72 -4.91
N GLY A 12 -11.89 25.33 -3.74
CA GLY A 12 -12.86 26.07 -2.96
C GLY A 12 -14.04 25.21 -2.48
N ILE A 13 -13.86 23.90 -2.39
CA ILE A 13 -14.90 22.93 -2.04
C ILE A 13 -14.73 22.54 -0.57
N ASP A 14 -15.56 23.10 0.31
CA ASP A 14 -15.68 22.61 1.70
C ASP A 14 -16.58 21.37 1.72
N ALA A 15 -15.99 20.22 1.41
CA ALA A 15 -16.69 18.94 1.44
C ALA A 15 -16.52 18.26 2.80
N SER A 16 -17.63 17.80 3.39
CA SER A 16 -17.54 16.97 4.59
C SER A 16 -16.84 15.65 4.26
N PRO A 17 -16.06 15.05 5.19
CA PRO A 17 -15.43 13.75 4.98
C PRO A 17 -16.42 12.66 4.56
N THR A 18 -17.63 12.70 5.12
CA THR A 18 -18.73 11.78 4.72
C THR A 18 -19.10 11.95 3.25
N LEU A 19 -19.21 13.19 2.73
CA LEU A 19 -19.50 13.41 1.33
C LEU A 19 -18.38 12.90 0.42
N ILE A 20 -17.14 13.09 0.81
CA ILE A 20 -15.97 12.55 0.09
C ILE A 20 -16.04 11.02 0.02
N ILE A 21 -16.27 10.34 1.15
CA ILE A 21 -16.43 8.89 1.22
C ILE A 21 -17.55 8.41 0.29
N LEU A 22 -18.70 9.05 0.32
CA LEU A 22 -19.85 8.67 -0.51
C LEU A 22 -19.56 8.84 -2.01
N VAL A 23 -18.98 9.97 -2.41
CA VAL A 23 -18.62 10.24 -3.81
C VAL A 23 -17.61 9.24 -4.32
N LEU A 24 -16.53 8.99 -3.57
CA LEU A 24 -15.51 8.02 -3.94
C LEU A 24 -16.07 6.59 -4.04
N SER A 25 -16.97 6.24 -3.12
CA SER A 25 -17.64 4.93 -3.13
C SER A 25 -18.58 4.76 -4.32
N LEU A 26 -19.27 5.82 -4.74
CA LEU A 26 -20.09 5.81 -5.97
C LEU A 26 -19.23 5.57 -7.21
N PHE A 27 -18.07 6.20 -7.31
CA PHE A 27 -17.12 5.93 -8.41
C PHE A 27 -16.62 4.49 -8.39
N ALA A 28 -16.29 3.93 -7.22
CA ALA A 28 -15.87 2.55 -7.09
C ALA A 28 -16.99 1.55 -7.46
N ILE A 29 -18.23 1.82 -7.05
CA ILE A 29 -19.41 1.01 -7.42
C ILE A 29 -19.65 1.09 -8.93
N ALA A 30 -19.61 2.28 -9.53
CA ALA A 30 -19.79 2.47 -10.96
C ALA A 30 -18.69 1.74 -11.77
N SER A 31 -17.43 1.81 -11.30
CA SER A 31 -16.30 1.05 -11.86
C SER A 31 -16.57 -0.45 -11.79
N SER A 32 -16.99 -0.95 -10.64
CA SER A 32 -17.30 -2.37 -10.42
C SER A 32 -18.48 -2.85 -11.27
N ALA A 33 -19.56 -2.06 -11.37
CA ALA A 33 -20.77 -2.40 -12.10
C ALA A 33 -20.58 -2.38 -13.63
N SER A 34 -19.65 -1.58 -14.12
CA SER A 34 -19.36 -1.47 -15.55
C SER A 34 -18.79 -2.76 -16.17
N GLY A 35 -18.47 -3.77 -15.35
CA GLY A 35 -17.94 -5.08 -15.78
C GLY A 35 -16.59 -4.99 -16.52
N LEU A 36 -16.02 -3.83 -16.56
CA LEU A 36 -14.88 -3.46 -17.37
C LEU A 36 -13.56 -3.88 -16.72
N GLN A 37 -13.17 -5.13 -16.88
CA GLN A 37 -11.76 -5.50 -16.71
C GLN A 37 -10.83 -4.56 -17.50
N ARG A 38 -11.34 -3.98 -18.60
CA ARG A 38 -10.63 -2.96 -19.38
C ARG A 38 -10.60 -1.61 -18.67
N GLY A 39 -11.68 -1.16 -18.05
CA GLY A 39 -11.74 0.12 -17.33
C GLY A 39 -10.77 0.20 -16.15
N ILE A 40 -10.75 -0.83 -15.30
CA ILE A 40 -9.82 -0.92 -14.17
C ILE A 40 -8.37 -0.89 -14.65
N LYS A 41 -8.06 -1.61 -15.72
CA LYS A 41 -6.71 -1.60 -16.30
C LYS A 41 -6.30 -0.20 -16.77
N TRP A 42 -7.20 0.54 -17.41
CA TRP A 42 -6.92 1.91 -17.84
C TRP A 42 -6.76 2.86 -16.63
N LEU A 43 -7.66 2.80 -15.65
CA LEU A 43 -7.54 3.60 -14.43
C LEU A 43 -6.23 3.33 -13.69
N SER A 44 -5.86 2.07 -13.52
CA SER A 44 -4.61 1.68 -12.87
C SER A 44 -3.38 2.15 -13.65
N ASN A 45 -3.41 2.09 -14.99
CA ASN A 45 -2.31 2.59 -15.81
C ASN A 45 -2.16 4.12 -15.69
N TYR A 46 -3.27 4.88 -15.72
CA TYR A 46 -3.22 6.33 -15.50
C TYR A 46 -2.76 6.68 -14.10
N ASN A 47 -3.22 5.96 -13.09
CA ASN A 47 -2.76 6.13 -11.73
C ASN A 47 -1.24 5.97 -11.60
N THR A 48 -0.71 4.89 -12.20
CA THR A 48 0.75 4.66 -12.25
C THR A 48 1.47 5.77 -13.01
N LEU A 49 0.91 6.24 -14.14
CA LEU A 49 1.50 7.32 -14.91
C LEU A 49 1.54 8.63 -14.13
N PHE A 50 0.47 8.98 -13.42
CA PHE A 50 0.45 10.17 -12.56
C PHE A 50 1.42 10.06 -11.38
N ALA A 51 1.50 8.89 -10.75
CA ALA A 51 2.49 8.66 -9.69
C ALA A 51 3.94 8.83 -10.22
N LEU A 52 4.25 8.26 -11.37
CA LEU A 52 5.55 8.43 -12.01
C LEU A 52 5.81 9.89 -12.41
N PHE A 53 4.81 10.57 -12.96
CA PHE A 53 4.91 11.98 -13.30
C PHE A 53 5.24 12.83 -12.06
N LEU A 54 4.53 12.62 -10.95
CA LEU A 54 4.78 13.32 -9.68
C LEU A 54 6.21 13.02 -9.17
N MET A 55 6.62 11.75 -9.17
CA MET A 55 7.96 11.36 -8.74
C MET A 55 9.04 12.04 -9.61
N VAL A 56 8.88 12.01 -10.93
CA VAL A 56 9.83 12.66 -11.86
C VAL A 56 9.82 14.19 -11.66
N SER A 57 8.66 14.78 -11.43
CA SER A 57 8.56 16.23 -11.17
C SER A 57 9.32 16.63 -9.90
N VAL A 58 9.11 15.93 -8.78
CA VAL A 58 9.87 16.18 -7.55
C VAL A 58 11.36 15.95 -7.79
N PHE A 59 11.71 14.84 -8.44
CA PHE A 59 13.10 14.51 -8.74
C PHE A 59 13.81 15.61 -9.55
N VAL A 60 13.15 16.18 -10.56
CA VAL A 60 13.76 17.20 -11.44
C VAL A 60 13.73 18.59 -10.80
N LEU A 61 12.70 18.91 -10.03
CA LEU A 61 12.51 20.24 -9.43
C LEU A 61 13.28 20.45 -8.10
N THR A 62 13.78 19.38 -7.51
CA THR A 62 14.66 19.42 -6.33
C THR A 62 16.12 19.16 -6.75
N SER A 63 16.86 18.33 -6.03
CA SER A 63 18.28 18.05 -6.26
C SER A 63 18.53 16.65 -6.82
N PRO A 64 18.42 16.42 -8.15
CA PRO A 64 18.51 15.06 -8.74
C PRO A 64 19.78 14.30 -8.38
N LEU A 65 20.92 14.99 -8.33
CA LEU A 65 22.21 14.37 -8.02
C LEU A 65 22.29 13.94 -6.55
N ASP A 66 21.73 14.74 -5.64
CA ASP A 66 21.69 14.41 -4.21
C ASP A 66 20.72 13.26 -3.93
N ILE A 67 19.60 13.20 -4.65
CA ILE A 67 18.65 12.08 -4.59
C ILE A 67 19.35 10.79 -5.01
N LEU A 68 20.02 10.77 -6.17
CA LEU A 68 20.73 9.58 -6.65
C LEU A 68 21.89 9.20 -5.73
N GLY A 69 22.67 10.17 -5.28
CA GLY A 69 23.77 9.97 -4.34
C GLY A 69 23.28 9.38 -3.00
N THR A 70 22.19 9.92 -2.48
CA THR A 70 21.57 9.43 -1.24
C THR A 70 20.98 8.05 -1.41
N PHE A 71 20.24 7.80 -2.49
CA PHE A 71 19.67 6.49 -2.79
C PHE A 71 20.75 5.42 -2.87
N THR A 72 21.83 5.66 -3.63
CA THR A 72 22.93 4.69 -3.80
C THR A 72 23.70 4.44 -2.53
N ARG A 73 23.80 5.42 -1.64
CA ARG A 73 24.47 5.31 -0.35
C ARG A 73 23.57 4.61 0.69
N LEU A 74 22.31 5.04 0.80
CA LEU A 74 21.42 4.56 1.85
C LEU A 74 20.86 3.16 1.59
N LEU A 75 20.68 2.76 0.33
CA LEU A 75 20.12 1.44 0.02
C LEU A 75 20.97 0.28 0.56
N PRO A 76 22.30 0.22 0.33
CA PRO A 76 23.15 -0.81 0.94
C PRO A 76 23.18 -0.71 2.46
N GLU A 77 23.26 0.50 3.01
CA GLU A 77 23.25 0.75 4.45
C GLU A 77 21.96 0.24 5.10
N TYR A 78 20.81 0.51 4.49
CA TYR A 78 19.51 0.00 4.92
C TYR A 78 19.49 -1.52 4.94
N LEU A 79 19.96 -2.19 3.88
CA LEU A 79 19.98 -3.65 3.82
C LEU A 79 20.87 -4.26 4.91
N VAL A 80 22.00 -3.64 5.24
CA VAL A 80 22.89 -4.10 6.32
C VAL A 80 22.26 -3.88 7.70
N LYS A 81 21.59 -2.73 7.92
CA LYS A 81 20.98 -2.37 9.19
C LYS A 81 19.59 -3.00 9.41
N TYR A 82 18.94 -3.44 8.33
CA TYR A 82 17.56 -3.94 8.38
C TYR A 82 17.33 -5.03 9.45
N PRO A 83 18.18 -6.06 9.61
CA PRO A 83 17.97 -7.08 10.66
C PRO A 83 17.94 -6.48 12.07
N ALA A 84 18.81 -5.52 12.36
CA ALA A 84 18.85 -4.85 13.65
C ALA A 84 17.61 -3.97 13.86
N MET A 85 17.19 -3.23 12.84
CA MET A 85 15.99 -2.40 12.88
C MET A 85 14.72 -3.23 13.03
N ALA A 86 14.62 -4.36 12.33
CA ALA A 86 13.45 -5.24 12.38
C ALA A 86 13.31 -6.01 13.70
N THR A 87 14.38 -6.11 14.50
CA THR A 87 14.38 -6.77 15.82
C THR A 87 14.48 -5.80 16.98
N ASP A 88 14.46 -4.50 16.69
CA ASP A 88 14.52 -3.46 17.72
C ASP A 88 13.17 -3.39 18.45
N ILE A 89 13.23 -3.54 19.76
CA ILE A 89 12.05 -3.49 20.65
C ILE A 89 12.12 -2.33 21.66
N GLY A 90 13.02 -1.38 21.44
CA GLY A 90 13.16 -0.18 22.26
C GLY A 90 13.55 -0.47 23.71
N LEU A 91 14.43 -1.45 23.95
CA LEU A 91 14.88 -1.81 25.30
C LEU A 91 15.70 -0.68 25.94
N GLY A 92 15.28 -0.27 27.11
CA GLY A 92 16.01 0.72 27.91
C GLY A 92 15.70 2.19 27.58
N ASP A 93 14.91 2.45 26.56
CA ASP A 93 14.48 3.80 26.15
C ASP A 93 12.95 3.87 25.98
N PRO A 94 12.21 4.40 26.95
CA PRO A 94 10.75 4.48 26.88
C PRO A 94 10.22 5.35 25.74
N GLU A 95 10.93 6.43 25.37
CA GLU A 95 10.53 7.32 24.29
C GLU A 95 10.69 6.64 22.93
N HIS A 96 11.84 6.00 22.73
CA HIS A 96 12.09 5.19 21.52
C HIS A 96 11.09 4.03 21.38
N LYS A 97 10.76 3.36 22.50
CA LYS A 97 9.75 2.30 22.52
C LYS A 97 8.36 2.82 22.14
N ALA A 98 7.98 4.00 22.63
CA ALA A 98 6.70 4.61 22.27
C ALA A 98 6.67 4.96 20.77
N TRP A 99 7.75 5.53 20.25
CA TRP A 99 7.88 5.80 18.81
C TRP A 99 7.79 4.53 17.96
N LEU A 100 8.47 3.45 18.35
CA LEU A 100 8.36 2.15 17.67
C LEU A 100 6.93 1.61 17.67
N ALA A 101 6.21 1.76 18.80
CA ALA A 101 4.83 1.29 18.91
C ALA A 101 3.88 2.06 17.98
N ASP A 102 4.02 3.38 17.92
CA ASP A 102 3.14 4.25 17.16
C ASP A 102 3.40 4.18 15.63
N TRP A 103 4.65 3.93 15.24
CA TRP A 103 5.04 3.94 13.83
C TRP A 103 5.37 2.54 13.29
N LEU A 104 6.38 1.87 13.84
CA LEU A 104 6.85 0.61 13.26
C LEU A 104 5.83 -0.51 13.48
N TYR A 105 5.46 -0.79 14.73
CA TYR A 105 4.58 -1.93 15.03
C TYR A 105 3.16 -1.74 14.54
N ALA A 106 2.63 -0.51 14.60
CA ALA A 106 1.31 -0.20 14.06
C ALA A 106 1.26 -0.42 12.53
N PHE A 107 2.30 0.02 11.81
CA PHE A 107 2.38 -0.19 10.36
C PHE A 107 2.63 -1.66 10.02
N GLU A 108 3.49 -2.38 10.73
CA GLU A 108 3.68 -3.82 10.52
C GLU A 108 2.39 -4.61 10.76
N ALA A 109 1.68 -4.32 11.83
CA ALA A 109 0.39 -4.94 12.11
C ALA A 109 -0.63 -4.67 10.97
N ALA A 110 -0.67 -3.44 10.44
CA ALA A 110 -1.50 -3.10 9.28
C ALA A 110 -1.14 -3.94 8.05
N TRP A 111 0.15 -4.15 7.79
CA TRP A 111 0.61 -5.00 6.70
C TRP A 111 0.24 -6.48 6.89
N TYR A 112 0.32 -7.03 8.11
CA TYR A 112 -0.16 -8.39 8.40
C TYR A 112 -1.65 -8.52 8.13
N GLY A 113 -2.47 -7.55 8.54
CA GLY A 113 -3.90 -7.52 8.22
C GLY A 113 -4.18 -7.48 6.70
N TRP A 114 -3.33 -6.76 5.95
CA TRP A 114 -3.43 -6.63 4.50
C TRP A 114 -2.93 -7.85 3.72
N PHE A 115 -2.13 -8.70 4.35
CA PHE A 115 -1.45 -9.84 3.72
C PHE A 115 -2.41 -10.83 3.07
N VAL A 116 -3.50 -11.22 3.75
CA VAL A 116 -4.47 -12.19 3.21
C VAL A 116 -5.10 -11.64 1.94
N PHE A 117 -5.49 -10.38 1.96
CA PHE A 117 -6.06 -9.67 0.82
C PHE A 117 -5.09 -9.64 -0.36
N THR A 118 -3.90 -9.14 -0.13
CA THR A 118 -2.86 -8.98 -1.16
C THR A 118 -2.40 -10.34 -1.69
N GLY A 119 -2.25 -11.34 -0.82
CA GLY A 119 -1.82 -12.69 -1.19
C GLY A 119 -2.81 -13.38 -2.13
N VAL A 120 -4.12 -13.30 -1.86
CA VAL A 120 -5.16 -13.85 -2.75
C VAL A 120 -5.17 -13.12 -4.09
N PHE A 121 -5.05 -11.81 -4.10
CA PHE A 121 -4.99 -11.01 -5.32
C PHE A 121 -3.76 -11.36 -6.16
N ILE A 122 -2.56 -11.37 -5.56
CA ILE A 122 -1.30 -11.72 -6.23
C ILE A 122 -1.35 -13.14 -6.77
N ALA A 123 -1.85 -14.11 -6.00
CA ALA A 123 -1.98 -15.50 -6.45
C ALA A 123 -2.84 -15.59 -7.73
N ARG A 124 -3.91 -14.79 -7.80
CA ARG A 124 -4.80 -14.78 -8.97
C ARG A 124 -4.13 -14.19 -10.22
N ILE A 125 -3.46 -13.05 -10.10
CA ILE A 125 -2.82 -12.37 -11.24
C ILE A 125 -1.55 -13.07 -11.70
N SER A 126 -0.95 -13.90 -10.84
CA SER A 126 0.30 -14.63 -11.11
C SER A 126 0.09 -16.00 -11.77
N LYS A 127 -1.15 -16.34 -12.13
CA LYS A 127 -1.46 -17.62 -12.77
C LYS A 127 -0.64 -17.79 -14.07
N GLY A 128 0.12 -18.91 -14.16
CA GLY A 128 0.99 -19.20 -15.31
C GLY A 128 2.38 -18.57 -15.22
N ARG A 129 2.73 -17.88 -14.13
CA ARG A 129 4.08 -17.36 -13.88
C ARG A 129 4.90 -18.32 -13.06
N THR A 130 6.23 -18.28 -13.25
CA THR A 130 7.16 -19.04 -12.41
C THR A 130 7.34 -18.39 -11.05
N LEU A 131 7.72 -19.17 -10.01
CA LEU A 131 8.00 -18.64 -8.68
C LEU A 131 9.09 -17.55 -8.72
N ARG A 132 10.12 -17.74 -9.57
CA ARG A 132 11.17 -16.73 -9.76
C ARG A 132 10.62 -15.40 -10.30
N GLN A 133 9.75 -15.45 -11.30
CA GLN A 133 9.09 -14.25 -11.85
C GLN A 133 8.20 -13.57 -10.81
N LEU A 134 7.53 -14.36 -9.97
CA LEU A 134 6.70 -13.85 -8.88
C LEU A 134 7.55 -13.10 -7.86
N VAL A 135 8.60 -13.72 -7.35
CA VAL A 135 9.50 -13.12 -6.35
C VAL A 135 10.14 -11.84 -6.89
N LEU A 136 10.73 -11.88 -8.08
CA LEU A 136 11.36 -10.70 -8.68
C LEU A 136 10.35 -9.57 -8.96
N GLY A 137 9.18 -9.90 -9.50
CA GLY A 137 8.17 -8.89 -9.88
C GLY A 137 7.38 -8.31 -8.72
N VAL A 138 7.18 -9.08 -7.64
CA VAL A 138 6.33 -8.66 -6.52
C VAL A 138 7.16 -8.15 -5.33
N MET A 139 8.36 -8.67 -5.13
CA MET A 139 9.21 -8.24 -4.02
C MET A 139 10.27 -7.23 -4.45
N LEU A 140 11.14 -7.60 -5.38
CA LEU A 140 12.32 -6.79 -5.69
C LEU A 140 11.97 -5.46 -6.37
N VAL A 141 11.16 -5.51 -7.44
CA VAL A 141 10.84 -4.30 -8.23
C VAL A 141 10.06 -3.27 -7.42
N PRO A 142 8.97 -3.62 -6.71
CA PRO A 142 8.25 -2.65 -5.89
C PRO A 142 9.07 -2.12 -4.73
N SER A 143 9.91 -2.95 -4.09
CA SER A 143 10.75 -2.51 -2.98
C SER A 143 11.79 -1.49 -3.41
N LEU A 144 12.49 -1.72 -4.53
CA LEU A 144 13.45 -0.77 -5.07
C LEU A 144 12.77 0.54 -5.51
N PHE A 145 11.60 0.43 -6.13
CA PHE A 145 10.80 1.61 -6.50
C PHE A 145 10.39 2.40 -5.25
N SER A 146 9.92 1.73 -4.20
CA SER A 146 9.54 2.38 -2.93
C SER A 146 10.74 3.07 -2.27
N CYS A 147 11.92 2.45 -2.25
CA CYS A 147 13.13 3.07 -1.72
C CYS A 147 13.47 4.36 -2.50
N LEU A 148 13.40 4.32 -3.83
CA LEU A 148 13.63 5.52 -4.66
C LEU A 148 12.54 6.58 -4.41
N TRP A 149 11.28 6.16 -4.31
CA TRP A 149 10.15 7.04 -4.00
C TRP A 149 10.36 7.76 -2.68
N PHE A 150 10.63 7.04 -1.60
CA PHE A 150 10.86 7.64 -0.28
C PHE A 150 12.10 8.53 -0.25
N THR A 151 13.17 8.17 -0.98
CA THR A 151 14.35 9.04 -1.09
C THR A 151 14.01 10.34 -1.80
N THR A 152 13.25 10.28 -2.90
CA THR A 152 12.88 11.46 -3.70
C THR A 152 11.98 12.40 -2.91
N PHE A 153 10.87 11.89 -2.37
CA PHE A 153 9.92 12.72 -1.62
C PHE A 153 10.45 13.15 -0.25
N GLY A 154 11.24 12.28 0.40
CA GLY A 154 11.85 12.60 1.69
C GLY A 154 12.88 13.73 1.58
N LEU A 155 13.80 13.65 0.62
CA LEU A 155 14.75 14.74 0.38
C LEU A 155 14.06 16.01 -0.11
N GLY A 156 13.08 15.88 -1.03
CA GLY A 156 12.32 17.02 -1.49
C GLY A 156 11.60 17.75 -0.34
N GLY A 157 10.99 16.99 0.59
CA GLY A 157 10.39 17.56 1.79
C GLY A 157 11.40 18.25 2.71
N LEU A 158 12.57 17.63 2.94
CA LEU A 158 13.64 18.19 3.75
C LEU A 158 14.22 19.48 3.14
N GLU A 159 14.44 19.50 1.83
CA GLU A 159 14.98 20.68 1.11
C GLU A 159 13.99 21.86 1.12
N THR A 160 12.71 21.59 1.00
CA THR A 160 11.67 22.63 0.95
C THR A 160 11.11 22.99 2.33
N GLY A 161 11.43 22.22 3.37
CA GLY A 161 10.82 22.35 4.70
C GLY A 161 9.33 21.97 4.72
N SER A 162 8.89 21.15 3.79
CA SER A 162 7.49 20.74 3.67
C SER A 162 7.18 19.59 4.62
N GLU A 163 6.09 19.72 5.39
CA GLU A 163 5.69 18.71 6.39
C GLU A 163 4.93 17.54 5.77
N ASP A 164 4.30 17.76 4.62
CA ASP A 164 3.54 16.74 3.91
C ASP A 164 3.68 16.86 2.38
N VAL A 165 3.15 15.87 1.66
CA VAL A 165 3.27 15.78 0.20
C VAL A 165 2.50 16.89 -0.52
N PHE A 166 1.38 17.38 0.03
CA PHE A 166 0.62 18.49 -0.58
C PHE A 166 1.37 19.82 -0.43
N ALA A 167 1.94 20.06 0.75
CA ALA A 167 2.80 21.22 0.99
C ALA A 167 4.01 21.21 0.06
N LEU A 168 4.63 20.04 -0.15
CA LEU A 168 5.71 19.87 -1.11
C LEU A 168 5.28 20.22 -2.54
N MET A 169 4.14 19.69 -3.02
CA MET A 169 3.63 20.01 -4.35
C MET A 169 3.33 21.51 -4.51
N ALA A 170 2.72 22.12 -3.51
CA ALA A 170 2.41 23.56 -3.52
C ALA A 170 3.68 24.42 -3.54
N THR A 171 4.73 24.00 -2.85
CA THR A 171 6.02 24.71 -2.83
C THR A 171 6.76 24.59 -4.17
N LEU A 172 6.72 23.42 -4.81
CA LEU A 172 7.37 23.16 -6.08
C LEU A 172 6.65 23.78 -7.28
N ASP A 173 5.34 23.94 -7.19
CA ASP A 173 4.51 24.46 -8.27
C ASP A 173 3.44 25.45 -7.75
N SER A 174 3.73 26.74 -7.89
CA SER A 174 2.83 27.82 -7.51
C SER A 174 1.53 27.91 -8.34
N HIS A 175 1.48 27.23 -9.49
CA HIS A 175 0.27 27.16 -10.34
C HIS A 175 -0.70 26.08 -9.89
N GLY A 176 -0.30 25.19 -8.96
CA GLY A 176 -1.15 24.16 -8.39
C GLY A 176 -1.39 22.94 -9.29
N VAL A 177 -0.68 22.80 -10.41
CA VAL A 177 -0.82 21.66 -11.33
C VAL A 177 -0.39 20.36 -10.64
N LEU A 178 0.75 20.37 -9.92
CA LEU A 178 1.24 19.20 -9.21
C LEU A 178 0.28 18.77 -8.09
N SER A 179 -0.29 19.73 -7.36
CA SER A 179 -1.28 19.45 -6.32
C SER A 179 -2.57 18.87 -6.90
N ALA A 180 -3.03 19.39 -8.04
CA ALA A 180 -4.19 18.85 -8.74
C ALA A 180 -3.96 17.44 -9.25
N VAL A 181 -2.77 17.15 -9.82
CA VAL A 181 -2.39 15.80 -10.25
C VAL A 181 -2.28 14.85 -9.06
N LEU A 182 -1.74 15.29 -7.93
CA LEU A 182 -1.68 14.52 -6.70
C LEU A 182 -3.08 14.17 -6.18
N ALA A 183 -3.99 15.13 -6.12
CA ALA A 183 -5.38 14.91 -5.71
C ALA A 183 -6.08 13.89 -6.63
N LEU A 184 -5.91 14.03 -7.94
CA LEU A 184 -6.45 13.08 -8.92
C LEU A 184 -5.81 11.70 -8.77
N ASN A 185 -4.51 11.60 -8.54
CA ASN A 185 -3.81 10.34 -8.31
C ASN A 185 -4.36 9.62 -7.07
N ILE A 186 -4.55 10.32 -5.95
CA ILE A 186 -5.13 9.76 -4.72
C ILE A 186 -6.56 9.26 -4.96
N LEU A 187 -7.36 10.03 -5.70
CA LEU A 187 -8.73 9.66 -6.06
C LEU A 187 -8.77 8.36 -6.89
N LEU A 188 -7.94 8.29 -7.93
CA LEU A 188 -7.83 7.09 -8.77
C LEU A 188 -7.30 5.89 -7.98
N PHE A 189 -6.33 6.11 -7.10
CA PHE A 189 -5.78 5.08 -6.22
C PHE A 189 -6.85 4.51 -5.30
N PHE A 190 -7.67 5.38 -4.69
CA PHE A 190 -8.78 4.95 -3.84
C PHE A 190 -9.79 4.10 -4.63
N VAL A 191 -10.24 4.54 -5.80
CA VAL A 191 -11.22 3.83 -6.63
C VAL A 191 -10.70 2.45 -7.03
N THR A 192 -9.45 2.36 -7.48
CA THR A 192 -8.83 1.08 -7.89
C THR A 192 -8.61 0.14 -6.70
N SER A 193 -8.26 0.68 -5.53
CA SER A 193 -8.08 -0.10 -4.29
C SER A 193 -9.39 -0.63 -3.76
N ALA A 194 -10.44 0.20 -3.71
CA ALA A 194 -11.78 -0.21 -3.28
C ALA A 194 -12.37 -1.31 -4.20
N ASP A 195 -12.18 -1.19 -5.51
CA ASP A 195 -12.62 -2.20 -6.47
C ASP A 195 -11.85 -3.53 -6.29
N SER A 196 -10.54 -3.47 -6.09
CA SER A 196 -9.71 -4.63 -5.81
C SER A 196 -10.09 -5.30 -4.49
N ALA A 197 -10.39 -4.50 -3.44
CA ALA A 197 -10.88 -4.99 -2.15
C ALA A 197 -12.23 -5.70 -2.31
N GLY A 198 -13.15 -5.09 -3.02
CA GLY A 198 -14.45 -5.70 -3.33
C GLY A 198 -14.31 -7.02 -4.08
N LEU A 199 -13.37 -7.10 -5.06
CA LEU A 199 -13.09 -8.32 -5.81
C LEU A 199 -12.60 -9.46 -4.90
N VAL A 200 -11.67 -9.17 -3.99
CA VAL A 200 -11.15 -10.21 -3.07
C VAL A 200 -12.24 -10.67 -2.12
N CYS A 201 -13.03 -9.76 -1.55
CA CYS A 201 -14.16 -10.11 -0.70
C CYS A 201 -15.20 -10.96 -1.46
N GLU A 202 -15.50 -10.64 -2.73
CA GLU A 202 -16.35 -11.45 -3.60
C GLU A 202 -15.78 -12.87 -3.80
N MET A 203 -14.46 -13.00 -3.99
CA MET A 203 -13.81 -14.30 -4.17
C MET A 203 -13.81 -15.18 -2.90
N LEU A 204 -13.75 -14.55 -1.73
CA LEU A 204 -13.73 -15.24 -0.44
C LEU A 204 -15.13 -15.58 0.07
N THR A 205 -16.18 -15.04 -0.55
CA THR A 205 -17.57 -15.21 -0.07
C THR A 205 -18.46 -15.85 -1.11
N VAL A 206 -19.37 -16.68 -0.64
CA VAL A 206 -20.39 -17.32 -1.48
C VAL A 206 -21.61 -16.41 -1.52
N ARG A 207 -22.11 -16.05 -2.72
CA ARG A 207 -23.39 -15.34 -2.96
C ARG A 207 -23.39 -13.81 -2.72
N ARG A 208 -22.26 -13.13 -2.60
CA ARG A 208 -22.21 -11.67 -2.47
C ARG A 208 -21.42 -11.07 -3.61
N SER A 209 -21.99 -10.03 -4.24
CA SER A 209 -21.33 -9.33 -5.35
C SER A 209 -20.26 -8.38 -4.84
N ARG A 210 -19.33 -8.03 -5.73
CA ARG A 210 -18.31 -7.01 -5.49
C ARG A 210 -18.93 -5.69 -5.01
N ALA A 211 -19.98 -5.22 -5.69
CA ALA A 211 -20.68 -3.98 -5.34
C ALA A 211 -21.24 -4.02 -3.89
N PHE A 212 -21.76 -5.17 -3.45
CA PHE A 212 -22.19 -5.32 -2.06
C PHE A 212 -21.05 -5.04 -1.07
N TRP A 213 -19.86 -5.57 -1.33
CA TRP A 213 -18.71 -5.35 -0.44
C TRP A 213 -18.20 -3.93 -0.47
N ILE A 214 -18.21 -3.27 -1.63
CA ILE A 214 -17.84 -1.85 -1.72
C ILE A 214 -18.82 -1.00 -0.90
N VAL A 215 -20.12 -1.26 -1.00
CA VAL A 215 -21.16 -0.57 -0.19
C VAL A 215 -20.96 -0.84 1.30
N ALA A 216 -20.68 -2.08 1.69
CA ALA A 216 -20.45 -2.44 3.09
C ALA A 216 -19.21 -1.72 3.66
N MET A 217 -18.11 -1.66 2.91
CA MET A 217 -16.91 -0.92 3.30
C MET A 217 -17.18 0.59 3.40
N ALA A 218 -17.93 1.16 2.45
CA ALA A 218 -18.32 2.55 2.49
C ALA A 218 -19.18 2.89 3.70
N ALA A 219 -20.17 2.04 4.00
CA ALA A 219 -21.02 2.20 5.18
C ALA A 219 -20.21 2.14 6.47
N LEU A 220 -19.27 1.20 6.57
CA LEU A 220 -18.37 1.10 7.71
C LEU A 220 -17.50 2.36 7.85
N ALA A 221 -16.94 2.85 6.74
CA ALA A 221 -16.13 4.08 6.74
C ALA A 221 -16.93 5.31 7.19
N VAL A 222 -18.19 5.43 6.77
CA VAL A 222 -19.09 6.51 7.23
C VAL A 222 -19.38 6.38 8.72
N VAL A 223 -19.69 5.17 9.20
CA VAL A 223 -19.94 4.93 10.63
C VAL A 223 -18.71 5.30 11.46
N ILE A 224 -17.53 4.83 11.04
CA ILE A 224 -16.27 5.15 11.72
C ILE A 224 -16.02 6.68 11.72
N ASN A 225 -16.31 7.35 10.59
CA ASN A 225 -16.14 8.82 10.51
C ASN A 225 -17.11 9.60 11.43
N TRP A 226 -18.22 9.00 11.84
CA TRP A 226 -19.17 9.62 12.78
C TRP A 226 -18.83 9.35 14.25
N LEU A 227 -17.94 8.40 14.52
CA LEU A 227 -17.45 8.18 15.87
C LEU A 227 -16.52 9.33 16.25
N GLU A 228 -16.82 10.02 17.34
CA GLU A 228 -15.96 11.07 17.88
C GLU A 228 -14.67 10.45 18.42
N GLY A 229 -13.51 10.93 17.93
CA GLY A 229 -12.20 10.47 18.38
C GLY A 229 -11.16 10.38 17.26
N ASP A 230 -10.00 9.87 17.60
CA ASP A 230 -8.92 9.58 16.66
C ASP A 230 -9.24 8.32 15.86
N ILE A 231 -9.95 8.52 14.74
CA ILE A 231 -10.42 7.46 13.83
C ILE A 231 -9.24 6.61 13.32
N PHE A 232 -8.12 7.25 13.03
CA PHE A 232 -6.93 6.57 12.56
C PHE A 232 -6.42 5.58 13.60
N LYS A 233 -6.37 5.99 14.86
CA LYS A 233 -5.97 5.14 15.98
C LYS A 233 -6.93 3.97 16.22
N VAL A 234 -8.24 4.20 16.08
CA VAL A 234 -9.25 3.12 16.17
C VAL A 234 -9.04 2.09 15.07
N ILE A 235 -8.86 2.53 13.82
CA ILE A 235 -8.63 1.65 12.68
C ILE A 235 -7.33 0.85 12.88
N LEU A 236 -6.23 1.49 13.25
CA LEU A 236 -4.96 0.82 13.51
C LEU A 236 -5.08 -0.22 14.62
N THR A 237 -5.80 0.10 15.70
CA THR A 237 -6.03 -0.83 16.81
C THR A 237 -6.82 -2.06 16.35
N LEU A 238 -7.89 -1.88 15.59
CA LEU A 238 -8.69 -2.99 15.05
C LEU A 238 -7.87 -3.89 14.12
N ILE A 239 -7.07 -3.28 13.25
CA ILE A 239 -6.18 -4.01 12.33
C ILE A 239 -5.11 -4.77 13.12
N SER A 240 -4.52 -4.16 14.15
CA SER A 240 -3.48 -4.78 14.98
C SER A 240 -4.00 -6.00 15.74
N VAL A 241 -5.23 -5.93 16.27
CA VAL A 241 -5.88 -7.09 16.90
C VAL A 241 -6.11 -8.21 15.88
N ALA A 242 -6.59 -7.87 14.69
CA ALA A 242 -6.82 -8.85 13.61
C ALA A 242 -5.49 -9.42 13.04
N ALA A 243 -4.40 -8.67 13.09
CA ALA A 243 -3.10 -9.08 12.58
C ALA A 243 -2.50 -10.28 13.33
N VAL A 244 -2.78 -10.42 14.63
CA VAL A 244 -2.22 -11.51 15.46
C VAL A 244 -2.62 -12.89 14.94
N PRO A 245 -3.91 -13.25 14.80
CA PRO A 245 -4.28 -14.56 14.25
C PRO A 245 -3.83 -14.74 12.80
N VAL A 246 -3.79 -13.66 12.00
CA VAL A 246 -3.29 -13.70 10.63
C VAL A 246 -1.81 -14.05 10.60
N ALA A 247 -0.98 -13.46 11.45
CA ALA A 247 0.45 -13.77 11.55
C ALA A 247 0.68 -15.27 11.84
N PHE A 248 -0.04 -15.86 12.80
CA PHE A 248 0.01 -17.29 13.05
C PHE A 248 -0.39 -18.12 11.83
N GLY A 249 -1.43 -17.71 11.12
CA GLY A 249 -1.87 -18.33 9.87
C GLY A 249 -0.78 -18.31 8.79
N ILE A 250 -0.09 -17.19 8.64
CA ILE A 250 1.04 -17.04 7.70
C ILE A 250 2.16 -18.01 8.04
N PHE A 251 2.59 -18.07 9.31
CA PHE A 251 3.63 -19.01 9.73
C PHE A 251 3.23 -20.46 9.47
N ALA A 252 1.99 -20.84 9.74
CA ALA A 252 1.48 -22.18 9.44
C ALA A 252 1.50 -22.48 7.94
N LEU A 253 1.11 -21.52 7.09
CA LEU A 253 1.14 -21.66 5.63
C LEU A 253 2.57 -21.81 5.10
N VAL A 254 3.52 -21.01 5.61
CA VAL A 254 4.94 -21.10 5.24
C VAL A 254 5.50 -22.47 5.65
N ALA A 255 5.23 -22.92 6.88
CA ALA A 255 5.66 -24.23 7.35
C ALA A 255 5.09 -25.38 6.47
N ALA A 256 3.80 -25.35 6.17
CA ALA A 256 3.14 -26.33 5.30
C ALA A 256 3.75 -26.33 3.87
N PHE A 257 4.06 -25.16 3.34
CA PHE A 257 4.68 -25.02 2.02
C PHE A 257 6.09 -25.62 1.99
N LEU A 258 6.90 -25.35 3.01
CA LEU A 258 8.26 -25.90 3.12
C LEU A 258 8.25 -27.44 3.25
N VAL A 259 7.34 -27.99 4.06
CA VAL A 259 7.16 -29.45 4.19
C VAL A 259 6.78 -30.06 2.84
N ARG A 260 5.86 -29.42 2.10
CA ARG A 260 5.42 -29.93 0.79
C ARG A 260 6.53 -29.90 -0.27
N ILE A 261 7.36 -28.85 -0.27
CA ILE A 261 8.51 -28.80 -1.20
C ILE A 261 9.51 -29.90 -0.88
N ARG A 262 9.82 -30.11 0.41
CA ARG A 262 10.74 -31.13 0.85
C ARG A 262 10.26 -32.54 0.47
N GLY A 263 9.01 -32.90 0.76
CA GLY A 263 8.43 -34.18 0.37
C GLY A 263 8.47 -34.44 -1.14
N ARG A 264 8.25 -33.40 -1.96
CA ARG A 264 8.31 -33.51 -3.42
C ARG A 264 9.76 -33.73 -3.94
N HIS A 265 10.73 -33.19 -3.24
CA HIS A 265 12.13 -33.37 -3.59
C HIS A 265 12.55 -34.80 -3.26
N ASP A 266 12.14 -35.36 -2.12
CA ASP A 266 12.42 -36.71 -1.69
C ASP A 266 11.81 -37.73 -2.67
N ASP A 267 10.55 -37.54 -3.10
CA ASP A 267 9.88 -38.38 -4.12
C ASP A 267 10.61 -38.39 -5.48
N LEU A 268 11.22 -37.27 -5.88
CA LEU A 268 11.98 -37.19 -7.14
C LEU A 268 13.35 -37.86 -7.03
N SER A 269 14.02 -37.77 -5.88
CA SER A 269 15.29 -38.43 -5.64
C SER A 269 15.14 -39.94 -5.60
N ASP A 270 14.07 -40.46 -5.00
CA ASP A 270 13.77 -41.89 -4.94
C ASP A 270 13.47 -42.49 -6.33
N ARG A 271 12.78 -41.75 -7.17
CA ARG A 271 12.54 -42.20 -8.57
C ARG A 271 13.80 -42.26 -9.42
N GLN A 272 14.71 -41.28 -9.25
CA GLN A 272 16.00 -41.30 -9.96
C GLN A 272 16.94 -42.40 -9.49
N GLY A 273 16.84 -42.82 -8.22
CA GLY A 273 17.61 -43.96 -7.66
C GLY A 273 17.06 -45.32 -8.06
N GLN A 274 15.80 -45.42 -8.54
CA GLN A 274 15.22 -46.68 -9.04
C GLN A 274 15.48 -46.93 -10.54
N ASP A 275 15.83 -45.84 -11.29
CA ASP A 275 16.09 -45.93 -12.73
C ASP A 275 17.61 -46.09 -13.04
N SER A 276 18.46 -46.18 -12.03
CA SER A 276 19.93 -46.41 -12.10
C SER A 276 20.29 -47.82 -11.61
#